data_94f822e93a7f2566fc9c5d4011a3acab
#
_entry.id   94f822e93a7f2566fc9c5d4011a3acab
#
_cell.length_a   1.000
_cell.length_b   1.000
_cell.length_c   1.000
_cell.angle_alpha   90.00
_cell.angle_beta   90.00
_cell.angle_gamma   90.00
#
_symmetry.space_group_name_H-M   'P 1'
#
loop_
_entity.id
_entity.type
_entity.pdbx_description
1 polymer ?
#
loop_
_entity_poly.entity_id
_entity_poly.type
_entity_poly.pdbx_seq_one_letter_code
_entity_poly.pdbx_strand_id
1 'polypeptide(L)'
;MKKQIAVFQHHPECSVQCCNGIAKALSSQYRIKIFTKDQISKETFDGVDLVVFPGGIGDSDKYYDLFTRRQANIIADFVDQGGHYLGVCMGAYWAGHHYFDLLDSVKCLQYIKQPDAEIKRSYGTVASINWSGYNVDMFFYDGTVFVGDGSKFETVATYANGEPAAIIQGRIGLIGPHPESEASWYQRPYQYIKDYWHHERHHHLLQDFVHKLFSNHRN
;
A
#
# COMPACT_ATOMS: atom_id res chain seq x y z
N MET A 1 -8.98 -3.65 -23.39
CA MET A 1 -9.96 -3.37 -22.31
C MET A 1 -9.20 -2.77 -21.12
N LYS A 2 -9.82 -1.85 -20.32
CA LYS A 2 -9.18 -1.38 -19.08
C LYS A 2 -9.04 -2.55 -18.08
N LYS A 3 -7.88 -2.68 -17.43
CA LYS A 3 -7.64 -3.64 -16.36
C LYS A 3 -8.59 -3.39 -15.18
N GLN A 4 -8.94 -4.46 -14.45
CA GLN A 4 -9.82 -4.44 -13.29
C GLN A 4 -9.00 -4.44 -12.00
N ILE A 5 -9.23 -3.46 -11.15
CA ILE A 5 -8.63 -3.37 -9.81
C ILE A 5 -9.72 -3.58 -8.76
N ALA A 6 -9.48 -4.51 -7.83
CA ALA A 6 -10.34 -4.71 -6.66
C ALA A 6 -9.68 -4.07 -5.43
N VAL A 7 -10.37 -3.15 -4.76
CA VAL A 7 -9.87 -2.42 -3.59
C VAL A 7 -10.61 -2.87 -2.34
N PHE A 8 -9.87 -3.31 -1.35
CA PHE A 8 -10.40 -3.80 -0.07
C PHE A 8 -10.86 -2.64 0.82
N GLN A 9 -11.97 -2.85 1.51
CA GLN A 9 -12.50 -1.93 2.51
C GLN A 9 -12.94 -2.66 3.76
N HIS A 10 -12.37 -2.28 4.92
CA HIS A 10 -12.77 -2.80 6.22
C HIS A 10 -12.35 -1.82 7.33
N HIS A 11 -13.24 -0.88 7.66
CA HIS A 11 -12.95 0.09 8.71
C HIS A 11 -12.82 -0.60 10.09
N PRO A 12 -11.81 -0.24 10.92
CA PRO A 12 -10.84 0.84 10.71
C PRO A 12 -9.55 0.41 9.98
N GLU A 13 -9.27 -0.89 9.80
CA GLU A 13 -7.99 -1.42 9.31
C GLU A 13 -7.69 -1.02 7.87
N CYS A 14 -8.70 -1.06 6.97
CA CYS A 14 -8.63 -0.49 5.62
C CYS A 14 -9.79 0.50 5.46
N SER A 15 -9.57 1.72 5.87
CA SER A 15 -10.61 2.71 6.04
C SER A 15 -11.28 3.14 4.74
N VAL A 16 -12.50 3.66 4.88
CA VAL A 16 -13.26 4.23 3.75
C VAL A 16 -12.45 5.33 3.06
N GLN A 17 -11.75 6.18 3.83
CA GLN A 17 -10.94 7.28 3.30
C GLN A 17 -9.79 6.77 2.45
N CYS A 18 -9.04 5.78 2.94
CA CYS A 18 -7.93 5.19 2.19
C CYS A 18 -8.42 4.48 0.94
N CYS A 19 -9.51 3.69 1.05
CA CYS A 19 -10.14 3.03 -0.07
C CYS A 19 -10.60 4.04 -1.14
N ASN A 20 -11.28 5.12 -0.73
CA ASN A 20 -11.74 6.17 -1.65
C ASN A 20 -10.58 6.92 -2.32
N GLY A 21 -9.52 7.23 -1.59
CA GLY A 21 -8.32 7.86 -2.15
C GLY A 21 -7.70 7.02 -3.26
N ILE A 22 -7.51 5.72 -3.02
CA ILE A 22 -7.01 4.79 -4.05
C ILE A 22 -7.96 4.70 -5.23
N ALA A 23 -9.26 4.52 -4.98
CA ALA A 23 -10.26 4.43 -6.04
C ALA A 23 -10.26 5.70 -6.91
N LYS A 24 -10.22 6.88 -6.29
CA LYS A 24 -10.14 8.17 -6.99
C LYS A 24 -8.86 8.27 -7.83
N ALA A 25 -7.70 7.98 -7.24
CA ALA A 25 -6.43 8.08 -7.92
C ALA A 25 -6.34 7.18 -9.16
N LEU A 26 -6.95 5.99 -9.13
CA LEU A 26 -6.79 4.97 -10.18
C LEU A 26 -7.95 4.91 -11.18
N SER A 27 -9.13 5.48 -10.88
CA SER A 27 -10.36 5.31 -11.69
C SER A 27 -10.27 5.87 -13.11
N SER A 28 -9.39 6.85 -13.36
CA SER A 28 -9.20 7.41 -14.71
C SER A 28 -8.58 6.37 -15.67
N GLN A 29 -7.75 5.47 -15.18
CA GLN A 29 -7.00 4.51 -15.98
C GLN A 29 -7.57 3.08 -15.89
N TYR A 30 -8.17 2.71 -14.76
CA TYR A 30 -8.60 1.35 -14.43
C TYR A 30 -10.09 1.29 -14.08
N ARG A 31 -10.68 0.09 -14.17
CA ARG A 31 -12.00 -0.18 -13.61
C ARG A 31 -11.84 -0.55 -12.14
N ILE A 32 -12.57 0.12 -11.26
CA ILE A 32 -12.48 -0.09 -9.82
C ILE A 32 -13.67 -0.89 -9.32
N LYS A 33 -13.40 -1.92 -8.52
CA LYS A 33 -14.37 -2.71 -7.77
C LYS A 33 -13.99 -2.62 -6.29
N ILE A 34 -14.92 -2.23 -5.43
CA ILE A 34 -14.72 -2.29 -3.98
C ILE A 34 -15.19 -3.66 -3.48
N PHE A 35 -14.46 -4.27 -2.56
CA PHE A 35 -14.86 -5.50 -1.91
C PHE A 35 -14.61 -5.45 -0.40
N THR A 36 -15.40 -6.20 0.36
CA THR A 36 -15.30 -6.31 1.81
C THR A 36 -14.78 -7.69 2.21
N LYS A 37 -14.48 -7.86 3.48
CA LYS A 37 -14.01 -9.12 4.07
C LYS A 37 -14.89 -10.32 3.69
N ASP A 38 -16.21 -10.15 3.79
CA ASP A 38 -17.16 -11.26 3.55
C ASP A 38 -17.28 -11.65 2.07
N GLN A 39 -16.73 -10.81 1.18
CA GLN A 39 -16.69 -11.06 -0.25
C GLN A 39 -15.39 -11.70 -0.72
N ILE A 40 -14.44 -12.01 0.17
CA ILE A 40 -13.18 -12.66 -0.20
C ILE A 40 -13.47 -14.09 -0.62
N SER A 41 -13.48 -14.33 -1.93
CA SER A 41 -13.67 -15.61 -2.58
C SER A 41 -12.96 -15.64 -3.94
N LYS A 42 -12.77 -16.84 -4.50
CA LYS A 42 -12.16 -16.97 -5.84
C LYS A 42 -13.01 -16.27 -6.90
N GLU A 43 -14.33 -16.39 -6.81
CA GLU A 43 -15.28 -15.78 -7.75
C GLU A 43 -15.24 -14.24 -7.68
N THR A 44 -14.94 -13.68 -6.52
CA THR A 44 -14.77 -12.22 -6.35
C THR A 44 -13.60 -11.69 -7.16
N PHE A 45 -12.57 -12.52 -7.33
CA PHE A 45 -11.34 -12.13 -8.04
C PHE A 45 -11.30 -12.59 -9.50
N ASP A 46 -12.36 -13.24 -10.00
CA ASP A 46 -12.48 -13.57 -11.42
C ASP A 46 -12.41 -12.31 -12.29
N GLY A 47 -11.48 -12.28 -13.23
CA GLY A 47 -11.24 -11.14 -14.11
C GLY A 47 -10.64 -9.91 -13.44
N VAL A 48 -10.18 -10.03 -12.21
CA VAL A 48 -9.41 -9.00 -11.50
C VAL A 48 -7.94 -9.13 -11.86
N ASP A 49 -7.29 -8.02 -12.19
CA ASP A 49 -5.85 -7.97 -12.51
C ASP A 49 -4.99 -7.62 -11.29
N LEU A 50 -5.54 -6.83 -10.35
CA LEU A 50 -4.85 -6.34 -9.16
C LEU A 50 -5.79 -6.29 -7.97
N VAL A 51 -5.39 -6.86 -6.84
CA VAL A 51 -6.03 -6.62 -5.55
C VAL A 51 -5.25 -5.56 -4.78
N VAL A 52 -5.96 -4.62 -4.16
CA VAL A 52 -5.36 -3.53 -3.37
C VAL A 52 -5.86 -3.59 -1.94
N PHE A 53 -4.94 -3.62 -1.00
CA PHE A 53 -5.20 -3.48 0.43
C PHE A 53 -4.70 -2.12 0.90
N PRO A 54 -5.61 -1.16 1.15
CA PRO A 54 -5.27 0.19 1.57
C PRO A 54 -4.78 0.27 3.01
N GLY A 55 -4.41 1.47 3.42
CA GLY A 55 -4.16 1.81 4.81
C GLY A 55 -5.43 2.03 5.62
N GLY A 56 -5.23 2.27 6.91
CA GLY A 56 -6.30 2.52 7.87
C GLY A 56 -5.73 2.94 9.22
N ILE A 57 -6.54 2.86 10.25
CA ILE A 57 -6.19 3.25 11.63
C ILE A 57 -6.29 2.07 12.62
N GLY A 58 -6.49 0.88 12.10
CA GLY A 58 -6.57 -0.33 12.92
C GLY A 58 -5.21 -0.87 13.34
N ASP A 59 -5.23 -1.99 14.01
CA ASP A 59 -4.06 -2.72 14.47
C ASP A 59 -3.76 -3.88 13.50
N SER A 60 -2.52 -3.95 12.99
CA SER A 60 -2.10 -5.04 12.11
C SER A 60 -2.16 -6.41 12.81
N ASP A 61 -1.99 -6.44 14.13
CA ASP A 61 -2.03 -7.69 14.90
C ASP A 61 -3.43 -8.30 14.97
N LYS A 62 -4.48 -7.52 14.66
CA LYS A 62 -5.86 -8.03 14.50
C LYS A 62 -6.08 -8.85 13.22
N TYR A 63 -5.03 -9.11 12.47
CA TYR A 63 -5.11 -9.96 11.29
C TYR A 63 -5.82 -11.30 11.53
N TYR A 64 -5.50 -11.98 12.64
CA TYR A 64 -6.11 -13.28 12.98
C TYR A 64 -7.60 -13.18 13.33
N ASP A 65 -8.04 -12.00 13.78
CA ASP A 65 -9.46 -11.73 14.03
C ASP A 65 -10.18 -11.26 12.75
N LEU A 66 -9.44 -10.65 11.83
CA LEU A 66 -10.01 -10.10 10.61
C LEU A 66 -10.12 -11.15 9.50
N PHE A 67 -9.04 -11.87 9.20
CA PHE A 67 -9.02 -12.85 8.11
C PHE A 67 -8.92 -14.28 8.62
N THR A 68 -9.75 -15.14 8.07
CA THR A 68 -9.58 -16.58 8.23
C THR A 68 -8.38 -17.07 7.41
N ARG A 69 -7.77 -18.18 7.81
CA ARG A 69 -6.70 -18.83 7.02
C ARG A 69 -7.14 -19.12 5.57
N ARG A 70 -8.41 -19.49 5.37
CA ARG A 70 -8.96 -19.71 4.04
C ARG A 70 -8.94 -18.44 3.20
N GLN A 71 -9.31 -17.29 3.77
CA GLN A 71 -9.29 -16.01 3.06
C GLN A 71 -7.87 -15.57 2.73
N ALA A 72 -6.92 -15.74 3.65
CA ALA A 72 -5.51 -15.48 3.39
C ALA A 72 -4.97 -16.33 2.23
N ASN A 73 -5.28 -17.63 2.21
CA ASN A 73 -4.89 -18.53 1.14
C ASN A 73 -5.52 -18.14 -0.21
N ILE A 74 -6.75 -17.65 -0.24
CA ILE A 74 -7.39 -17.16 -1.49
C ILE A 74 -6.59 -15.98 -2.08
N ILE A 75 -6.11 -15.07 -1.23
CA ILE A 75 -5.31 -13.92 -1.67
C ILE A 75 -3.94 -14.38 -2.18
N ALA A 76 -3.27 -15.29 -1.47
CA ALA A 76 -2.00 -15.87 -1.91
C ALA A 76 -2.17 -16.64 -3.23
N ASP A 77 -3.16 -17.52 -3.33
CA ASP A 77 -3.49 -18.28 -4.56
C ASP A 77 -3.74 -17.32 -5.75
N PHE A 78 -4.42 -16.18 -5.52
CA PHE A 78 -4.68 -15.19 -6.58
C PHE A 78 -3.36 -14.61 -7.14
N VAL A 79 -2.40 -14.31 -6.27
CA VAL A 79 -1.08 -13.80 -6.69
C VAL A 79 -0.29 -14.91 -7.41
N ASP A 80 -0.28 -16.11 -6.87
CA ASP A 80 0.42 -17.27 -7.47
C ASP A 80 -0.13 -17.63 -8.86
N GLN A 81 -1.43 -17.43 -9.08
CA GLN A 81 -2.09 -17.64 -10.38
C GLN A 81 -1.89 -16.50 -11.37
N GLY A 82 -1.08 -15.49 -11.02
CA GLY A 82 -0.70 -14.42 -11.93
C GLY A 82 -1.38 -13.07 -11.68
N GLY A 83 -2.22 -12.96 -10.66
CA GLY A 83 -2.75 -11.69 -10.19
C GLY A 83 -1.66 -10.83 -9.53
N HIS A 84 -1.94 -9.53 -9.39
CA HIS A 84 -1.04 -8.60 -8.71
C HIS A 84 -1.59 -8.21 -7.34
N TYR A 85 -0.69 -7.87 -6.44
CA TYR A 85 -1.01 -7.33 -5.11
C TYR A 85 -0.41 -5.94 -4.94
N LEU A 86 -1.20 -5.00 -4.41
CA LEU A 86 -0.72 -3.71 -3.94
C LEU A 86 -1.11 -3.52 -2.49
N GLY A 87 -0.13 -3.35 -1.62
CA GLY A 87 -0.34 -2.99 -0.22
C GLY A 87 0.12 -1.57 0.05
N VAL A 88 -0.74 -0.75 0.66
CA VAL A 88 -0.40 0.61 1.12
C VAL A 88 -0.54 0.67 2.62
N CYS A 89 0.49 1.12 3.33
CA CYS A 89 0.54 1.23 4.80
C CYS A 89 0.13 -0.10 5.48
N MET A 90 -1.08 -0.20 6.04
CA MET A 90 -1.61 -1.43 6.65
C MET A 90 -1.57 -2.62 5.68
N GLY A 91 -1.98 -2.41 4.43
CA GLY A 91 -1.93 -3.45 3.40
C GLY A 91 -0.51 -3.91 3.08
N ALA A 92 0.50 -3.07 3.27
CA ALA A 92 1.89 -3.47 3.11
C ALA A 92 2.35 -4.39 4.25
N TYR A 93 1.92 -4.15 5.50
CA TYR A 93 2.18 -5.07 6.61
C TYR A 93 1.60 -6.46 6.33
N TRP A 94 0.38 -6.54 5.79
CA TRP A 94 -0.29 -7.82 5.54
C TRP A 94 0.33 -8.66 4.41
N ALA A 95 1.16 -8.09 3.56
CA ALA A 95 1.94 -8.88 2.61
C ALA A 95 3.02 -9.75 3.28
N GLY A 96 3.39 -9.44 4.52
CA GLY A 96 4.47 -10.08 5.27
C GLY A 96 4.20 -11.53 5.65
N HIS A 97 5.28 -12.21 6.07
CA HIS A 97 5.32 -13.66 6.36
C HIS A 97 4.29 -14.14 7.39
N HIS A 98 3.98 -13.32 8.39
CA HIS A 98 3.02 -13.71 9.43
C HIS A 98 1.55 -13.55 9.02
N TYR A 99 1.30 -13.02 7.83
CA TYR A 99 -0.03 -12.67 7.35
C TYR A 99 -0.36 -13.41 6.04
N PHE A 100 -0.33 -12.73 4.90
CA PHE A 100 -0.60 -13.36 3.60
C PHE A 100 0.59 -14.14 3.04
N ASP A 101 1.79 -13.93 3.60
CA ASP A 101 3.03 -14.64 3.24
C ASP A 101 3.37 -14.54 1.75
N LEU A 102 3.30 -13.33 1.23
CA LEU A 102 3.52 -13.07 -0.21
C LEU A 102 4.98 -12.77 -0.56
N LEU A 103 5.84 -12.49 0.44
CA LEU A 103 7.18 -11.92 0.21
C LEU A 103 8.28 -12.98 0.38
N ASP A 104 9.28 -12.92 -0.51
CA ASP A 104 10.50 -13.71 -0.40
C ASP A 104 11.65 -12.87 0.18
N SER A 105 12.13 -13.26 1.37
CA SER A 105 13.31 -12.64 2.03
C SER A 105 13.20 -11.12 2.30
N VAL A 106 11.97 -10.61 2.41
CA VAL A 106 11.66 -9.20 2.74
C VAL A 106 10.76 -9.14 3.95
N LYS A 107 11.04 -8.22 4.87
CA LYS A 107 10.24 -7.95 6.07
C LYS A 107 9.61 -6.56 5.98
N CYS A 108 8.34 -6.47 6.34
CA CYS A 108 7.62 -5.22 6.53
C CYS A 108 7.72 -4.84 8.01
N LEU A 109 8.43 -3.76 8.31
CA LEU A 109 8.64 -3.27 9.67
C LEU A 109 8.05 -1.86 9.81
N GLN A 110 7.79 -1.42 11.05
CA GLN A 110 7.40 -0.04 11.34
C GLN A 110 8.58 0.90 11.08
N TYR A 111 8.40 1.89 10.20
CA TYR A 111 9.43 2.90 9.94
C TYR A 111 9.80 3.68 11.20
N ILE A 112 8.82 4.07 12.02
CA ILE A 112 9.03 4.84 13.25
C ILE A 112 9.91 4.12 14.29
N LYS A 113 10.12 2.81 14.16
CA LYS A 113 10.98 1.99 15.02
C LYS A 113 12.41 1.87 14.50
N GLN A 114 12.69 2.33 13.29
CA GLN A 114 14.06 2.26 12.76
C GLN A 114 14.96 3.26 13.48
N PRO A 115 16.25 2.93 13.71
CA PRO A 115 17.18 3.78 14.46
C PRO A 115 17.28 5.20 13.91
N ASP A 116 17.38 5.34 12.59
CA ASP A 116 17.62 6.61 11.89
C ASP A 116 16.36 7.21 11.26
N ALA A 117 15.16 6.72 11.64
CA ALA A 117 13.91 7.28 11.15
C ALA A 117 13.74 8.74 11.61
N GLU A 118 13.37 9.62 10.69
CA GLU A 118 13.09 11.03 10.99
C GLU A 118 11.79 11.21 11.80
N ILE A 119 10.84 10.26 11.66
CA ILE A 119 9.57 10.23 12.37
C ILE A 119 9.64 9.13 13.42
N LYS A 120 9.43 9.47 14.69
CA LYS A 120 9.56 8.56 15.85
C LYS A 120 8.23 8.24 16.55
N ARG A 121 7.12 8.75 16.05
CA ARG A 121 5.81 8.59 16.68
C ARG A 121 4.74 8.27 15.65
N SER A 122 3.76 7.48 16.07
CA SER A 122 2.56 7.19 15.29
C SER A 122 1.59 8.38 15.37
N TYR A 123 1.57 9.22 14.34
CA TYR A 123 0.62 10.32 14.17
C TYR A 123 0.58 10.76 12.69
N GLY A 124 -0.51 11.39 12.29
CA GLY A 124 -0.62 11.93 10.93
C GLY A 124 0.38 13.07 10.71
N THR A 125 1.29 12.89 9.77
CA THR A 125 2.33 13.85 9.41
C THR A 125 2.70 13.71 7.93
N VAL A 126 3.80 14.30 7.50
CA VAL A 126 4.42 14.05 6.21
C VAL A 126 5.80 13.46 6.41
N ALA A 127 6.18 12.53 5.56
CA ALA A 127 7.52 12.00 5.45
C ALA A 127 8.20 12.56 4.20
N SER A 128 9.48 12.90 4.31
CA SER A 128 10.28 13.25 3.14
C SER A 128 10.65 11.99 2.37
N ILE A 129 10.16 11.87 1.14
CA ILE A 129 10.31 10.71 0.28
C ILE A 129 11.09 11.09 -0.97
N ASN A 130 12.13 10.32 -1.31
CA ASN A 130 12.70 10.34 -2.64
C ASN A 130 11.96 9.28 -3.49
N TRP A 131 11.12 9.74 -4.41
CA TRP A 131 10.34 8.87 -5.29
C TRP A 131 10.94 8.90 -6.70
N SER A 132 11.63 7.81 -7.09
CA SER A 132 12.29 7.70 -8.40
C SER A 132 13.15 8.91 -8.77
N GLY A 133 13.87 9.49 -7.79
CA GLY A 133 14.73 10.65 -7.96
C GLY A 133 14.09 12.02 -7.68
N TYR A 134 12.79 12.08 -7.38
CA TYR A 134 12.09 13.31 -7.01
C TYR A 134 11.81 13.35 -5.52
N ASN A 135 12.16 14.44 -4.85
CA ASN A 135 11.84 14.65 -3.45
C ASN A 135 10.40 15.18 -3.30
N VAL A 136 9.60 14.50 -2.48
CA VAL A 136 8.22 14.88 -2.18
C VAL A 136 7.94 14.70 -0.69
N ASP A 137 7.08 15.56 -0.12
CA ASP A 137 6.57 15.41 1.23
C ASP A 137 5.21 14.67 1.16
N MET A 138 5.20 13.41 1.57
CA MET A 138 4.04 12.52 1.42
C MET A 138 3.36 12.24 2.74
N PHE A 139 2.03 12.24 2.77
CA PHE A 139 1.27 11.90 3.99
C PHE A 139 1.73 10.57 4.56
N PHE A 140 1.96 10.55 5.86
CA PHE A 140 2.49 9.41 6.59
C PHE A 140 1.73 9.22 7.91
N TYR A 141 1.39 7.98 8.22
CA TYR A 141 0.85 7.58 9.52
C TYR A 141 1.29 6.15 9.84
N ASP A 142 2.39 6.01 10.58
CA ASP A 142 2.93 4.70 10.99
C ASP A 142 3.11 3.68 9.84
N GLY A 143 3.62 4.19 8.72
CA GLY A 143 3.85 3.38 7.51
C GLY A 143 5.01 2.40 7.65
N THR A 144 5.07 1.47 6.69
CA THR A 144 6.09 0.42 6.61
C THR A 144 7.43 0.93 6.06
N VAL A 145 8.49 0.27 6.48
CA VAL A 145 9.80 0.20 5.81
C VAL A 145 10.04 -1.25 5.40
N PHE A 146 10.78 -1.45 4.31
CA PHE A 146 11.05 -2.78 3.76
C PHE A 146 12.51 -3.14 3.94
N VAL A 147 12.76 -4.24 4.67
CA VAL A 147 14.11 -4.67 5.06
C VAL A 147 14.34 -6.10 4.60
N GLY A 148 15.43 -6.34 3.90
CA GLY A 148 15.77 -7.68 3.41
C GLY A 148 16.84 -7.67 2.33
N ASP A 149 16.89 -8.75 1.55
CA ASP A 149 17.82 -8.86 0.42
C ASP A 149 17.40 -7.93 -0.72
N GLY A 150 18.13 -6.82 -0.88
CA GLY A 150 17.88 -5.82 -1.93
C GLY A 150 17.98 -6.35 -3.36
N SER A 151 18.54 -7.55 -3.58
CA SER A 151 18.54 -8.21 -4.89
C SER A 151 17.19 -8.83 -5.26
N LYS A 152 16.31 -9.00 -4.28
CA LYS A 152 14.99 -9.65 -4.42
C LYS A 152 13.86 -8.70 -4.77
N PHE A 153 14.07 -7.39 -4.67
CA PHE A 153 13.05 -6.38 -4.96
C PHE A 153 13.63 -5.14 -5.64
N GLU A 154 12.81 -4.41 -6.30
CA GLU A 154 13.13 -3.09 -6.84
C GLU A 154 12.67 -2.01 -5.86
N THR A 155 13.57 -1.13 -5.44
CA THR A 155 13.22 0.05 -4.65
C THR A 155 12.74 1.17 -5.59
N VAL A 156 11.48 1.58 -5.42
CA VAL A 156 10.86 2.67 -6.19
C VAL A 156 10.96 3.99 -5.46
N ALA A 157 10.88 3.96 -4.12
CA ALA A 157 11.01 5.15 -3.28
C ALA A 157 11.77 4.83 -2.00
N THR A 158 12.45 5.86 -1.45
CA THR A 158 13.14 5.77 -0.16
C THR A 158 12.69 6.87 0.79
N TYR A 159 12.75 6.61 2.08
CA TYR A 159 12.68 7.62 3.13
C TYR A 159 13.94 8.50 3.14
N ALA A 160 13.93 9.60 3.90
CA ALA A 160 15.06 10.51 4.02
C ALA A 160 16.36 9.85 4.51
N ASN A 161 16.24 8.79 5.33
CA ASN A 161 17.39 7.99 5.79
C ASN A 161 17.91 6.97 4.76
N GLY A 162 17.32 6.92 3.56
CA GLY A 162 17.70 6.01 2.48
C GLY A 162 17.05 4.63 2.53
N GLU A 163 16.28 4.31 3.58
CA GLU A 163 15.57 3.03 3.68
C GLU A 163 14.40 2.96 2.69
N PRO A 164 14.07 1.74 2.15
CA PRO A 164 13.00 1.58 1.19
C PRO A 164 11.62 1.96 1.75
N ALA A 165 10.94 2.91 1.08
CA ALA A 165 9.59 3.38 1.37
C ALA A 165 8.54 2.81 0.41
N ALA A 166 8.95 2.43 -0.81
CA ALA A 166 8.11 1.71 -1.76
C ALA A 166 8.97 0.73 -2.56
N ILE A 167 8.44 -0.48 -2.74
CA ILE A 167 9.14 -1.58 -3.43
C ILE A 167 8.22 -2.34 -4.37
N ILE A 168 8.84 -3.02 -5.36
CA ILE A 168 8.17 -4.03 -6.18
C ILE A 168 8.99 -5.33 -6.11
N GLN A 169 8.34 -6.42 -5.72
CA GLN A 169 8.86 -7.78 -5.78
C GLN A 169 7.97 -8.65 -6.66
N GLY A 170 8.40 -8.94 -7.88
CA GLY A 170 7.60 -9.69 -8.83
C GLY A 170 6.25 -9.01 -9.10
N ARG A 171 5.15 -9.64 -8.66
CA ARG A 171 3.78 -9.16 -8.82
C ARG A 171 3.25 -8.40 -7.60
N ILE A 172 4.09 -8.14 -6.62
CA ILE A 172 3.74 -7.53 -5.35
C ILE A 172 4.35 -6.13 -5.28
N GLY A 173 3.50 -5.12 -5.18
CA GLY A 173 3.87 -3.72 -4.94
C GLY A 173 3.52 -3.31 -3.52
N LEU A 174 4.44 -2.66 -2.83
CA LEU A 174 4.23 -2.22 -1.44
C LEU A 174 4.66 -0.76 -1.28
N ILE A 175 3.85 0.01 -0.57
CA ILE A 175 4.08 1.44 -0.30
C ILE A 175 3.84 1.70 1.19
N GLY A 176 4.83 2.30 1.86
CA GLY A 176 4.73 2.66 3.28
C GLY A 176 3.90 3.92 3.53
N PRO A 177 4.19 5.05 2.90
CA PRO A 177 3.41 6.28 3.02
C PRO A 177 2.15 6.26 2.15
N HIS A 178 1.40 7.38 2.09
CA HIS A 178 0.08 7.47 1.47
C HIS A 178 0.04 8.39 0.24
N PRO A 179 0.40 7.91 -0.97
CA PRO A 179 0.28 8.70 -2.19
C PRO A 179 -1.17 8.99 -2.58
N GLU A 180 -2.12 8.19 -2.10
CA GLU A 180 -3.56 8.33 -2.33
C GLU A 180 -4.22 9.39 -1.44
N SER A 181 -3.48 10.02 -0.55
CA SER A 181 -4.04 10.97 0.43
C SER A 181 -4.83 12.09 -0.23
N GLU A 182 -5.94 12.49 0.41
CA GLU A 182 -6.87 13.49 -0.10
C GLU A 182 -6.80 14.80 0.69
N ALA A 183 -7.32 15.91 0.14
CA ALA A 183 -7.32 17.22 0.77
C ALA A 183 -7.87 17.21 2.20
N SER A 184 -8.88 16.38 2.47
CA SER A 184 -9.49 16.23 3.79
C SER A 184 -8.52 15.71 4.85
N TRP A 185 -7.48 14.95 4.46
CA TRP A 185 -6.47 14.41 5.39
C TRP A 185 -5.52 15.48 5.92
N TYR A 186 -5.44 16.63 5.24
CA TYR A 186 -4.63 17.79 5.62
C TYR A 186 -5.44 18.85 6.37
N GLN A 187 -6.64 18.49 6.81
CA GLN A 187 -7.53 19.30 7.63
C GLN A 187 -7.52 18.80 9.09
N ARG A 188 -8.49 19.20 9.91
CA ARG A 188 -8.61 18.71 11.29
C ARG A 188 -8.76 17.18 11.33
N PRO A 189 -8.01 16.50 12.23
CA PRO A 189 -7.12 17.04 13.28
C PRO A 189 -5.71 17.39 12.79
N TYR A 190 -5.32 17.13 11.56
CA TYR A 190 -3.96 17.29 11.03
C TYR A 190 -3.73 18.64 10.32
N GLN A 191 -4.44 19.68 10.71
CA GLN A 191 -4.35 21.01 10.07
C GLN A 191 -2.93 21.61 10.08
N TYR A 192 -2.04 21.15 10.95
CA TYR A 192 -0.64 21.57 11.00
C TYR A 192 0.20 21.16 9.78
N ILE A 193 -0.29 20.18 8.98
CA ILE A 193 0.34 19.78 7.71
C ILE A 193 -0.42 20.29 6.47
N LYS A 194 -1.35 21.23 6.61
CA LYS A 194 -2.21 21.72 5.51
C LYS A 194 -1.41 22.25 4.30
N ASP A 195 -0.25 22.88 4.57
CA ASP A 195 0.57 23.50 3.53
C ASP A 195 1.34 22.45 2.68
N TYR A 196 1.34 21.19 3.11
CA TYR A 196 1.90 20.07 2.36
C TYR A 196 0.89 19.40 1.42
N TRP A 197 -0.33 19.89 1.34
CA TRP A 197 -1.30 19.32 0.40
C TRP A 197 -0.78 19.41 -1.04
N HIS A 198 -0.62 18.25 -1.66
CA HIS A 198 0.03 18.07 -2.96
C HIS A 198 -0.86 18.34 -4.18
N HIS A 199 -2.13 18.78 -4.00
CA HIS A 199 -3.08 19.05 -5.08
C HIS A 199 -3.19 17.88 -6.07
N GLU A 200 -3.36 16.67 -5.54
CA GLU A 200 -3.48 15.39 -6.28
C GLU A 200 -2.22 14.96 -7.07
N ARG A 201 -1.12 15.68 -7.01
CA ARG A 201 0.13 15.30 -7.72
C ARG A 201 0.65 13.93 -7.31
N HIS A 202 0.48 13.51 -6.04
CA HIS A 202 0.91 12.19 -5.58
C HIS A 202 0.04 11.06 -6.15
N HIS A 203 -1.20 11.34 -6.59
CA HIS A 203 -2.00 10.37 -7.31
C HIS A 203 -1.33 9.90 -8.60
N HIS A 204 -0.59 10.77 -9.30
CA HIS A 204 0.20 10.37 -10.47
C HIS A 204 1.34 9.42 -10.09
N LEU A 205 1.99 9.63 -8.94
CA LEU A 205 3.02 8.70 -8.45
C LEU A 205 2.43 7.30 -8.20
N LEU A 206 1.23 7.23 -7.63
CA LEU A 206 0.53 5.96 -7.45
C LEU A 206 0.14 5.31 -8.79
N GLN A 207 -0.34 6.11 -9.77
CA GLN A 207 -0.66 5.63 -11.11
C GLN A 207 0.59 5.04 -11.80
N ASP A 208 1.70 5.74 -11.77
CA ASP A 208 2.98 5.32 -12.33
C ASP A 208 3.51 4.06 -11.64
N PHE A 209 3.36 3.97 -10.31
CA PHE A 209 3.71 2.78 -9.54
C PHE A 209 2.89 1.56 -9.98
N VAL A 210 1.58 1.70 -10.11
CA VAL A 210 0.69 0.62 -10.57
C VAL A 210 1.00 0.23 -12.01
N HIS A 211 1.29 1.20 -12.89
CA HIS A 211 1.73 0.91 -14.26
C HIS A 211 3.03 0.11 -14.27
N LYS A 212 4.01 0.52 -13.48
CA LYS A 212 5.29 -0.17 -13.32
C LYS A 212 5.10 -1.58 -12.77
N LEU A 213 4.24 -1.75 -11.74
CA LEU A 213 3.91 -3.06 -11.18
C LEU A 213 3.35 -4.01 -12.24
N PHE A 214 2.44 -3.54 -13.08
CA PHE A 214 1.91 -4.35 -14.20
C PHE A 214 2.94 -4.68 -15.27
N SER A 215 3.97 -3.85 -15.43
CA SER A 215 5.03 -4.04 -16.42
C SER A 215 6.19 -4.88 -15.90
N ASN A 216 6.24 -5.12 -14.59
CA ASN A 216 7.31 -5.89 -13.96
C ASN A 216 7.06 -7.40 -14.14
N HIS A 217 7.70 -8.00 -15.15
CA HIS A 217 7.63 -9.43 -15.46
C HIS A 217 8.82 -10.23 -14.93
N ARG A 218 9.56 -9.72 -13.92
CA ARG A 218 10.63 -10.49 -13.32
C ARG A 218 10.00 -11.67 -12.56
N ASN A 219 10.19 -12.85 -13.13
CA ASN A 219 9.91 -14.15 -12.52
C ASN A 219 10.88 -14.43 -11.39
#